data_a030ea61a027ba74f4b29043f7932b40
#
_entry.id   a030ea61a027ba74f4b29043f7932b40
#
_cell.length_a   1.000
_cell.length_b   1.000
_cell.length_c   1.000
_cell.angle_alpha   90.00
_cell.angle_beta   90.00
_cell.angle_gamma   90.00
#
_symmetry.space_group_name_H-M   'P 1'
#
loop_
_entity.id
_entity.type
_entity.pdbx_description
1 polymer ?
#
loop_
_entity_poly.entity_id
_entity_poly.type
_entity_poly.pdbx_seq_one_letter_code
_entity_poly.pdbx_strand_id
1 'polypeptide(L)'
;MASPHRLETEEAIRDLVKRIRRVAVLGIKTEEHSDQPAFYVPEYLHSVGIEVIPVPVYYPEVKEILGQKVYRKMVDVPGELDLVDVFRKSKDVEQHLDDILAKKPKAVWLQAGIRNDAVADRLAAAGIDVVQDRCLMVDHRRYA
;
A
#
# COMPACT_ATOMS: atom_id res chain seq x y z
N MET A 1 -8.66 -21.01 -11.91
CA MET A 1 -8.03 -19.97 -12.73
C MET A 1 -7.64 -18.78 -11.87
N ALA A 2 -6.45 -18.23 -12.09
CA ALA A 2 -6.05 -17.01 -11.41
C ALA A 2 -6.89 -15.84 -11.93
N SER A 3 -7.29 -14.95 -11.02
CA SER A 3 -7.98 -13.72 -11.39
C SER A 3 -7.03 -12.79 -12.16
N PRO A 4 -7.50 -12.06 -13.19
CA PRO A 4 -6.68 -11.07 -13.86
C PRO A 4 -6.27 -9.91 -12.94
N HIS A 5 -6.92 -9.77 -11.78
CA HIS A 5 -6.57 -8.77 -10.78
C HIS A 5 -5.48 -9.22 -9.82
N ARG A 6 -5.09 -10.49 -9.83
CA ARG A 6 -3.92 -10.94 -9.10
C ARG A 6 -2.70 -10.78 -9.98
N LEU A 7 -1.95 -9.71 -9.78
CA LEU A 7 -0.81 -9.35 -10.63
C LEU A 7 0.42 -10.13 -10.21
N GLU A 8 0.77 -11.15 -10.99
CA GLU A 8 1.84 -12.09 -10.65
C GLU A 8 2.96 -12.12 -11.69
N THR A 9 2.83 -11.37 -12.80
CA THR A 9 3.88 -11.28 -13.83
C THR A 9 4.65 -9.98 -13.69
N GLU A 10 5.92 -10.00 -14.14
CA GLU A 10 6.75 -8.78 -14.14
C GLU A 10 6.13 -7.69 -15.01
N GLU A 11 5.53 -8.06 -16.12
CA GLU A 11 4.86 -7.11 -17.02
C GLU A 11 3.70 -6.39 -16.33
N ALA A 12 2.82 -7.15 -15.65
CA ALA A 12 1.67 -6.57 -14.95
C ALA A 12 2.11 -5.65 -13.81
N ILE A 13 3.14 -6.05 -13.08
CA ILE A 13 3.70 -5.26 -11.97
C ILE A 13 4.35 -3.99 -12.51
N ARG A 14 5.11 -4.09 -13.57
CA ARG A 14 5.70 -2.92 -14.24
C ARG A 14 4.63 -1.91 -14.65
N ASP A 15 3.56 -2.40 -15.29
CA ASP A 15 2.48 -1.53 -15.75
C ASP A 15 1.78 -0.82 -14.59
N LEU A 16 1.58 -1.52 -13.48
CA LEU A 16 1.01 -0.93 -12.28
C LEU A 16 1.93 0.17 -11.72
N VAL A 17 3.22 -0.14 -11.57
CA VAL A 17 4.20 0.81 -11.01
C VAL A 17 4.22 2.12 -11.79
N LYS A 18 4.07 2.04 -13.11
CA LYS A 18 4.06 3.24 -13.97
C LYS A 18 2.82 4.11 -13.82
N ARG A 19 1.72 3.57 -13.27
CA ARG A 19 0.45 4.27 -13.14
C ARG A 19 0.25 4.97 -11.81
N ILE A 20 1.02 4.60 -10.77
CA ILE A 20 0.74 5.10 -9.43
C ILE A 20 1.20 6.55 -9.26
N ARG A 21 0.31 7.37 -8.70
CA ARG A 21 0.58 8.78 -8.38
C ARG A 21 0.19 9.12 -6.96
N ARG A 22 -0.80 8.43 -6.40
CA ARG A 22 -1.35 8.68 -5.08
C ARG A 22 -1.47 7.38 -4.31
N VAL A 23 -0.68 7.25 -3.23
CA VAL A 23 -0.50 6.00 -2.50
C VAL A 23 -0.78 6.22 -1.02
N ALA A 24 -1.72 5.46 -0.45
CA ALA A 24 -1.91 5.40 0.98
C ALA A 24 -1.01 4.29 1.55
N VAL A 25 -0.32 4.57 2.64
CA VAL A 25 0.59 3.61 3.26
C VAL A 25 0.01 3.17 4.59
N LEU A 26 -0.56 1.96 4.58
CA LEU A 26 -1.16 1.35 5.76
C LEU A 26 -0.08 0.71 6.62
N GLY A 27 -0.02 1.12 7.89
CA GLY A 27 1.01 0.62 8.80
C GLY A 27 2.32 1.37 8.70
N ILE A 28 2.31 2.56 8.13
CA ILE A 28 3.48 3.45 8.06
C ILE A 28 4.02 3.73 9.46
N LYS A 29 5.34 3.84 9.57
CA LYS A 29 6.02 4.25 10.79
C LYS A 29 6.39 5.74 10.74
N THR A 30 6.90 6.24 11.85
CA THR A 30 7.27 7.65 11.99
C THR A 30 8.74 7.86 11.66
N GLU A 31 9.15 9.13 11.58
CA GLU A 31 10.53 9.55 11.34
C GLU A 31 11.53 8.93 12.32
N GLU A 32 11.09 8.58 13.53
CA GLU A 32 11.94 7.91 14.52
C GLU A 32 12.37 6.49 14.10
N HIS A 33 11.71 5.92 13.09
CA HIS A 33 11.97 4.59 12.58
C HIS A 33 12.53 4.61 11.16
N SER A 34 13.37 5.59 10.85
CA SER A 34 13.88 5.84 9.49
C SER A 34 14.70 4.68 8.90
N ASP A 35 15.18 3.76 9.73
CA ASP A 35 15.90 2.57 9.32
C ASP A 35 14.99 1.38 8.96
N GLN A 36 13.68 1.55 9.07
CA GLN A 36 12.72 0.47 8.81
C GLN A 36 11.94 0.68 7.52
N PRO A 37 11.64 -0.41 6.77
CA PRO A 37 10.94 -0.31 5.48
C PRO A 37 9.62 0.45 5.54
N ALA A 38 8.87 0.30 6.64
CA ALA A 38 7.59 1.00 6.81
C ALA A 38 7.74 2.52 6.92
N PHE A 39 8.97 3.03 7.01
CA PHE A 39 9.25 4.45 6.89
C PHE A 39 10.05 4.77 5.62
N TYR A 40 11.19 4.09 5.36
CA TYR A 40 12.05 4.51 4.26
C TYR A 40 11.44 4.21 2.87
N VAL A 41 10.56 3.23 2.74
CA VAL A 41 9.85 3.00 1.48
C VAL A 41 8.89 4.15 1.17
N PRO A 42 7.97 4.55 2.07
CA PRO A 42 7.15 5.74 1.81
C PRO A 42 7.97 7.03 1.67
N GLU A 43 9.07 7.17 2.40
CA GLU A 43 9.98 8.32 2.24
C GLU A 43 10.53 8.37 0.81
N TYR A 44 10.96 7.24 0.27
CA TYR A 44 11.40 7.14 -1.12
C TYR A 44 10.30 7.56 -2.09
N LEU A 45 9.08 7.03 -1.92
CA LEU A 45 7.95 7.37 -2.79
C LEU A 45 7.69 8.87 -2.79
N HIS A 46 7.71 9.48 -1.60
CA HIS A 46 7.55 10.92 -1.46
C HIS A 46 8.67 11.67 -2.20
N SER A 47 9.91 11.20 -2.09
CA SER A 47 11.07 11.85 -2.71
C SER A 47 11.04 11.86 -4.24
N VAL A 48 10.33 10.91 -4.84
CA VAL A 48 10.19 10.80 -6.31
C VAL A 48 8.88 11.39 -6.83
N GLY A 49 8.18 12.16 -6.01
CA GLY A 49 7.01 12.92 -6.43
C GLY A 49 5.68 12.20 -6.32
N ILE A 50 5.62 11.04 -5.67
CA ILE A 50 4.35 10.36 -5.41
C ILE A 50 3.70 10.98 -4.18
N GLU A 51 2.39 11.25 -4.25
CA GLU A 51 1.63 11.72 -3.10
C GLU A 51 1.45 10.56 -2.12
N VAL A 52 2.05 10.66 -0.95
CA VAL A 52 1.98 9.64 0.10
C VAL A 52 0.96 10.08 1.15
N ILE A 53 -0.03 9.23 1.41
CA ILE A 53 -1.03 9.48 2.45
C ILE A 53 -0.75 8.51 3.61
N PRO A 54 -0.33 9.01 4.78
CA PRO A 54 0.01 8.14 5.90
C PRO A 54 -1.23 7.63 6.63
N VAL A 55 -1.32 6.30 6.78
CA VAL A 55 -2.37 5.63 7.55
C VAL A 55 -1.70 4.68 8.55
N PRO A 56 -1.14 5.21 9.64
CA PRO A 56 -0.48 4.38 10.64
C PRO A 56 -1.49 3.56 11.44
N VAL A 57 -1.04 2.43 11.97
CA VAL A 57 -1.84 1.59 12.87
C VAL A 57 -1.55 1.92 14.34
N TYR A 58 -0.31 2.32 14.60
CA TYR A 58 0.14 2.73 15.93
C TYR A 58 0.30 4.25 16.01
N TYR A 59 0.91 4.74 17.06
CA TYR A 59 1.23 6.16 17.24
C TYR A 59 -0.03 7.04 17.28
N PRO A 60 -0.94 6.82 18.26
CA PRO A 60 -2.24 7.50 18.26
C PRO A 60 -2.15 9.03 18.37
N GLU A 61 -1.03 9.55 18.82
CA GLU A 61 -0.83 11.00 19.01
C GLU A 61 -0.21 11.69 17.80
N VAL A 62 0.29 10.91 16.82
CA VAL A 62 0.94 11.47 15.64
C VAL A 62 -0.11 11.97 14.66
N LYS A 63 0.02 13.21 14.22
CA LYS A 63 -0.92 13.86 13.29
C LYS A 63 -0.35 14.08 11.90
N GLU A 64 0.97 14.00 11.75
CA GLU A 64 1.66 14.15 10.48
C GLU A 64 2.82 13.15 10.37
N ILE A 65 3.04 12.62 9.18
CA ILE A 65 4.21 11.82 8.83
C ILE A 65 4.63 12.28 7.43
N LEU A 66 5.91 12.52 7.22
CA LEU A 66 6.44 13.06 5.96
C LEU A 66 5.76 14.38 5.57
N GLY A 67 5.39 15.19 6.56
CA GLY A 67 4.70 16.45 6.33
C GLY A 67 3.26 16.32 5.85
N GLN A 68 2.71 15.10 5.84
CA GLN A 68 1.36 14.82 5.38
C GLN A 68 0.44 14.48 6.53
N LYS A 69 -0.82 14.90 6.42
CA LYS A 69 -1.84 14.60 7.41
C LYS A 69 -2.05 13.09 7.54
N VAL A 70 -2.12 12.62 8.78
CA VAL A 70 -2.41 11.22 9.12
C VAL A 70 -3.90 10.95 9.08
N TYR A 71 -4.28 9.81 8.49
CA TYR A 71 -5.64 9.27 8.55
C TYR A 71 -5.60 7.93 9.28
N ARG A 72 -6.66 7.59 10.00
CA ARG A 72 -6.72 6.35 10.80
C ARG A 72 -7.46 5.23 10.10
N LYS A 73 -8.28 5.57 9.09
CA LYS A 73 -9.02 4.61 8.27
C LYS A 73 -8.88 4.99 6.80
N MET A 74 -8.86 3.98 5.93
CA MET A 74 -8.82 4.22 4.49
C MET A 74 -10.03 5.02 4.02
N VAL A 75 -11.21 4.73 4.57
CA VAL A 75 -12.44 5.42 4.18
C VAL A 75 -12.44 6.91 4.49
N ASP A 76 -11.60 7.35 5.42
CA ASP A 76 -11.47 8.76 5.77
C ASP A 76 -10.55 9.55 4.82
N VAL A 77 -9.76 8.84 4.00
CA VAL A 77 -8.88 9.47 3.03
C VAL A 77 -9.71 10.06 1.90
N PRO A 78 -9.61 11.37 1.63
CA PRO A 78 -10.40 11.97 0.55
C PRO A 78 -9.85 11.59 -0.82
N GLY A 79 -10.75 11.48 -1.80
CA GLY A 79 -10.38 11.24 -3.18
C GLY A 79 -10.00 9.80 -3.50
N GLU A 80 -9.65 9.55 -4.75
CA GLU A 80 -9.28 8.22 -5.22
C GLU A 80 -7.84 7.88 -4.85
N LEU A 81 -7.59 6.60 -4.60
CA LEU A 81 -6.25 6.07 -4.36
C LEU A 81 -5.85 5.16 -5.50
N ASP A 82 -4.65 5.38 -6.04
CA ASP A 82 -4.08 4.48 -7.04
C ASP A 82 -3.61 3.18 -6.41
N LEU A 83 -3.14 3.25 -5.17
CA LEU A 83 -2.56 2.11 -4.47
C LEU A 83 -2.69 2.26 -2.97
N VAL A 84 -2.89 1.14 -2.28
CA VAL A 84 -2.66 1.01 -0.83
C VAL A 84 -1.45 0.11 -0.65
N ASP A 85 -0.38 0.65 -0.08
CA ASP A 85 0.84 -0.08 0.22
C ASP A 85 0.79 -0.55 1.68
N VAL A 86 0.86 -1.86 1.91
CA VAL A 86 0.56 -2.47 3.20
C VAL A 86 1.81 -2.96 3.91
N PHE A 87 2.05 -2.42 5.11
CA PHE A 87 3.11 -2.82 6.03
C PHE A 87 2.48 -3.40 7.31
N ARG A 88 1.88 -4.59 7.17
CA ARG A 88 1.28 -5.32 8.29
C ARG A 88 1.72 -6.77 8.20
N LYS A 89 1.83 -7.45 9.34
CA LYS A 89 2.10 -8.89 9.35
C LYS A 89 1.01 -9.61 8.56
N SER A 90 1.36 -10.68 7.86
CA SER A 90 0.43 -11.42 7.00
C SER A 90 -0.88 -11.78 7.71
N LYS A 91 -0.80 -12.22 8.97
CA LYS A 91 -1.97 -12.59 9.76
C LYS A 91 -2.86 -11.40 10.16
N ASP A 92 -2.32 -10.18 10.12
CA ASP A 92 -3.04 -8.98 10.55
C ASP A 92 -3.66 -8.20 9.39
N VAL A 93 -3.35 -8.58 8.15
CA VAL A 93 -3.87 -7.90 6.96
C VAL A 93 -5.40 -8.01 6.89
N GLU A 94 -5.95 -9.15 7.27
CA GLU A 94 -7.39 -9.41 7.18
C GLU A 94 -8.23 -8.40 7.98
N GLN A 95 -7.73 -7.92 9.11
CA GLN A 95 -8.48 -6.94 9.91
C GLN A 95 -8.72 -5.61 9.21
N HIS A 96 -7.96 -5.33 8.15
CA HIS A 96 -8.10 -4.10 7.36
C HIS A 96 -8.92 -4.29 6.08
N LEU A 97 -9.33 -5.53 5.79
CA LEU A 97 -9.96 -5.85 4.51
C LEU A 97 -11.24 -5.06 4.26
N ASP A 98 -12.14 -4.99 5.24
CA ASP A 98 -13.42 -4.29 5.06
C ASP A 98 -13.21 -2.80 4.80
N ASP A 99 -12.28 -2.17 5.51
CA ASP A 99 -11.94 -0.76 5.33
C ASP A 99 -11.37 -0.52 3.92
N ILE A 100 -10.48 -1.39 3.46
CA ILE A 100 -9.89 -1.29 2.12
C ILE A 100 -10.98 -1.49 1.05
N LEU A 101 -11.83 -2.51 1.22
CA LEU A 101 -12.93 -2.77 0.28
C LEU A 101 -13.89 -1.59 0.20
N ALA A 102 -14.20 -0.97 1.34
CA ALA A 102 -15.09 0.19 1.38
C ALA A 102 -14.46 1.42 0.68
N LYS A 103 -13.15 1.59 0.78
CA LYS A 103 -12.42 2.67 0.11
C LYS A 103 -12.32 2.45 -1.40
N LYS A 104 -12.22 1.22 -1.85
CA LYS A 104 -12.08 0.86 -3.27
C LYS A 104 -10.88 1.49 -3.96
N PRO A 105 -9.67 1.27 -3.44
CA PRO A 105 -8.47 1.70 -4.18
C PRO A 105 -8.36 0.94 -5.49
N LYS A 106 -7.61 1.46 -6.44
CA LYS A 106 -7.40 0.76 -7.72
C LYS A 106 -6.56 -0.48 -7.55
N ALA A 107 -5.63 -0.47 -6.59
CA ALA A 107 -4.74 -1.61 -6.32
C ALA A 107 -4.32 -1.65 -4.85
N VAL A 108 -3.89 -2.84 -4.42
CA VAL A 108 -3.32 -3.08 -3.09
C VAL A 108 -1.99 -3.80 -3.27
N TRP A 109 -0.99 -3.36 -2.53
CA TRP A 109 0.37 -3.89 -2.58
C TRP A 109 0.77 -4.40 -1.20
N LEU A 110 1.00 -5.71 -1.08
CA LEU A 110 1.53 -6.30 0.14
C LEU A 110 3.05 -6.35 0.04
N GLN A 111 3.72 -5.64 0.93
CA GLN A 111 5.17 -5.50 0.92
C GLN A 111 5.92 -6.83 1.06
N ALA A 112 7.23 -6.82 0.78
CA ALA A 112 8.08 -7.99 0.88
C ALA A 112 7.90 -8.70 2.23
N GLY A 113 7.72 -10.01 2.20
CA GLY A 113 7.46 -10.83 3.39
C GLY A 113 6.01 -10.87 3.83
N ILE A 114 5.11 -10.15 3.14
CA ILE A 114 3.69 -10.09 3.50
C ILE A 114 2.87 -10.77 2.41
N ARG A 115 2.17 -11.83 2.81
CA ARG A 115 1.35 -12.60 1.89
C ARG A 115 0.10 -13.11 2.61
N ASN A 116 -1.06 -12.94 1.98
CA ASN A 116 -2.32 -13.46 2.48
C ASN A 116 -3.23 -13.73 1.28
N ASP A 117 -3.25 -14.98 0.83
CA ASP A 117 -3.98 -15.37 -0.38
C ASP A 117 -5.49 -15.20 -0.23
N ALA A 118 -6.04 -15.43 0.94
CA ALA A 118 -7.47 -15.26 1.18
C ALA A 118 -7.89 -13.80 1.00
N VAL A 119 -7.12 -12.87 1.55
CA VAL A 119 -7.36 -11.43 1.38
C VAL A 119 -7.16 -11.03 -0.08
N ALA A 120 -6.08 -11.51 -0.72
CA ALA A 120 -5.81 -11.21 -2.13
C ALA A 120 -6.96 -11.66 -3.03
N ASP A 121 -7.51 -12.84 -2.78
CA ASP A 121 -8.65 -13.35 -3.56
C ASP A 121 -9.90 -12.48 -3.36
N ARG A 122 -10.15 -12.02 -2.13
CA ARG A 122 -11.30 -11.15 -1.82
C ARG A 122 -11.16 -9.79 -2.52
N LEU A 123 -9.96 -9.21 -2.51
CA LEU A 123 -9.69 -7.96 -3.20
C LEU A 123 -9.83 -8.12 -4.71
N ALA A 124 -9.24 -9.18 -5.27
CA ALA A 124 -9.33 -9.46 -6.70
C ALA A 124 -10.77 -9.68 -7.16
N ALA A 125 -11.58 -10.38 -6.36
CA ALA A 125 -12.99 -10.60 -6.65
C ALA A 125 -13.80 -9.29 -6.67
N ALA A 126 -13.33 -8.28 -5.95
CA ALA A 126 -13.93 -6.94 -5.94
C ALA A 126 -13.41 -6.03 -7.07
N GLY A 127 -12.55 -6.54 -7.95
CA GLY A 127 -11.98 -5.78 -9.07
C GLY A 127 -10.79 -4.91 -8.68
N ILE A 128 -10.15 -5.20 -7.55
CA ILE A 128 -8.97 -4.47 -7.08
C ILE A 128 -7.72 -5.28 -7.44
N ASP A 129 -6.77 -4.65 -8.13
CA ASP A 129 -5.51 -5.30 -8.47
C ASP A 129 -4.69 -5.56 -7.20
N VAL A 130 -4.05 -6.72 -7.11
CA VAL A 130 -3.26 -7.12 -5.93
C VAL A 130 -1.89 -7.60 -6.32
N VAL A 131 -0.87 -7.08 -5.65
CA VAL A 131 0.51 -7.57 -5.69
C VAL A 131 0.87 -8.03 -4.29
N GLN A 132 1.57 -9.15 -4.16
CA GLN A 132 1.99 -9.69 -2.87
C GLN A 132 3.49 -9.92 -2.81
N ASP A 133 4.05 -9.77 -1.60
CA ASP A 133 5.42 -10.17 -1.27
C ASP A 133 6.46 -9.52 -2.18
N ARG A 134 6.33 -8.21 -2.40
CA ARG A 134 7.31 -7.45 -3.17
C ARG A 134 7.56 -6.10 -2.51
N CYS A 135 8.77 -5.56 -2.67
CA CYS A 135 9.10 -4.23 -2.17
C CYS A 135 8.76 -3.19 -3.24
N LEU A 136 7.82 -2.31 -2.92
CA LEU A 136 7.38 -1.28 -3.86
C LEU A 136 8.52 -0.34 -4.26
N MET A 137 9.41 0.00 -3.32
CA MET A 137 10.56 0.86 -3.61
C MET A 137 11.48 0.22 -4.66
N VAL A 138 11.77 -1.07 -4.50
CA VAL A 138 12.64 -1.81 -5.42
C VAL A 138 12.01 -1.86 -6.82
N ASP A 139 10.73 -2.21 -6.90
CA ASP A 139 10.03 -2.30 -8.17
C ASP A 139 9.85 -0.93 -8.82
N HIS A 140 9.61 0.11 -8.04
CA HIS A 140 9.50 1.47 -8.58
C HIS A 140 10.83 1.93 -9.18
N ARG A 141 11.95 1.70 -8.48
CA ARG A 141 13.27 2.02 -9.01
C ARG A 141 13.58 1.29 -10.32
N ARG A 142 13.07 0.06 -10.41
CA ARG A 142 13.33 -0.81 -11.56
C ARG A 142 12.51 -0.42 -12.79
N TYR A 143 11.26 -0.02 -12.60
CA TYR A 143 10.30 0.10 -13.69
C TYR A 143 9.78 1.51 -13.96
N ALA A 144 9.89 2.42 -13.02
CA ALA A 144 9.36 3.78 -13.19
C ALA A 144 10.25 4.68 -14.04
#